data_c5a62af9163109d3aa67797230ec03b7
#
_entry.id   c5a62af9163109d3aa67797230ec03b7
#
_cell.length_a   1.000
_cell.length_b   1.000
_cell.length_c   1.000
_cell.angle_alpha   90.00
_cell.angle_beta   90.00
_cell.angle_gamma   90.00
#
_symmetry.space_group_name_H-M   'P 1'
#
loop_
_entity.id
_entity.type
_entity.pdbx_description
1 polymer ?
#
loop_
_entity_poly.entity_id
_entity_poly.type
_entity_poly.pdbx_seq_one_letter_code
_entity_poly.pdbx_strand_id
1 'polypeptide(L)'
;MRRIIFFIICLFFLLLSGCLRPDESPSPFDVLAKEFESQAAIPDEPVIGPAFEIIPDTVLVYGQSTAGFSVKSVLSNDSILLNYSEEVEEDILTGAEILEKISRDYSVNPRLLLALIEYSSGWVTGDGSGSSTEYPINPADQTRKGLFRQLSWTANELNRGFYSSRVGGLESFSLADGVEVIVSPEINDASAALQYVLGQMMGYHDWQSAVGSLGLYTQYLKLFGNPEDNAYRQIEFEDLAQPEFSLPFSSSDGWFFTSGPHSAWGDGAAWAALDFAPDEEKYGCYQSDAWVLAAADGLIVRSIDGAVVQDLNGDGHEGSGWTILYMHIAELGRVEEGVHLQAGERIGHPSCEGGPSNGTHLHLARRFNGEWIPADQDLPFTLSGWVSAGVGVEYDGSLSRDGQVIYASGFPTDENKIYH
;
A
#
# COMPACT_ATOMS: atom_id res chain seq x y z
N MET A 1 -48.32 2.30 -82.38
CA MET A 1 -49.01 3.42 -81.73
C MET A 1 -47.92 4.20 -80.95
N ARG A 2 -47.42 5.29 -81.51
CA ARG A 2 -47.68 6.71 -81.18
C ARG A 2 -47.46 6.95 -79.68
N ARG A 3 -46.52 7.78 -79.19
CA ARG A 3 -46.12 9.21 -79.43
C ARG A 3 -44.75 9.45 -78.74
N ILE A 4 -43.73 10.00 -79.33
CA ILE A 4 -43.38 11.38 -79.71
C ILE A 4 -43.26 12.32 -78.49
N ILE A 5 -42.07 12.95 -78.44
CA ILE A 5 -41.72 14.37 -78.19
C ILE A 5 -41.27 14.68 -76.74
N PHE A 6 -40.25 15.45 -76.43
CA PHE A 6 -39.52 16.62 -77.02
C PHE A 6 -38.15 16.81 -76.43
N PHE A 7 -37.19 17.21 -77.25
CA PHE A 7 -35.94 17.81 -76.92
C PHE A 7 -36.16 19.27 -76.53
N ILE A 8 -35.61 19.76 -75.44
CA ILE A 8 -35.27 21.15 -75.26
C ILE A 8 -33.82 21.26 -74.75
N ILE A 9 -32.96 21.79 -75.64
CA ILE A 9 -31.64 22.25 -75.40
C ILE A 9 -31.82 23.64 -74.79
N CYS A 10 -31.28 23.83 -73.54
CA CYS A 10 -30.95 25.15 -73.01
C CYS A 10 -29.47 25.29 -72.79
N LEU A 11 -28.85 25.97 -73.69
CA LEU A 11 -27.47 26.50 -73.59
C LEU A 11 -27.55 27.62 -72.59
N PHE A 12 -26.79 27.51 -71.48
CA PHE A 12 -26.61 28.62 -70.57
C PHE A 12 -25.11 28.92 -70.35
N PHE A 13 -24.81 30.16 -70.59
CA PHE A 13 -23.54 30.83 -70.56
C PHE A 13 -22.76 30.58 -69.23
N LEU A 14 -21.52 30.22 -69.36
CA LEU A 14 -20.50 30.36 -68.32
C LEU A 14 -20.21 31.85 -68.09
N LEU A 15 -20.66 32.36 -66.96
CA LEU A 15 -20.09 33.54 -66.33
C LEU A 15 -19.26 33.11 -65.12
N LEU A 16 -17.96 33.14 -65.27
CA LEU A 16 -16.99 33.08 -64.17
C LEU A 16 -17.18 34.32 -63.29
N SER A 17 -17.91 34.12 -62.18
CA SER A 17 -17.87 35.04 -61.06
C SER A 17 -17.10 34.34 -59.96
N GLY A 18 -15.85 34.70 -59.79
CA GLY A 18 -15.07 34.33 -58.62
C GLY A 18 -15.68 34.95 -57.36
N CYS A 19 -16.51 34.19 -56.66
CA CYS A 19 -16.84 34.52 -55.27
C CYS A 19 -15.62 34.15 -54.40
N LEU A 20 -14.89 35.10 -53.96
CA LEU A 20 -14.09 35.02 -52.73
C LEU A 20 -15.06 34.55 -51.63
N ARG A 21 -14.89 33.33 -51.14
CA ARG A 21 -15.53 32.91 -49.88
C ARG A 21 -15.04 33.85 -48.80
N PRO A 22 -15.91 34.50 -48.04
CA PRO A 22 -15.45 35.15 -46.82
C PRO A 22 -14.85 34.05 -45.91
N ASP A 23 -13.75 34.34 -45.29
CA ASP A 23 -13.20 33.55 -44.20
C ASP A 23 -14.28 33.50 -43.13
N GLU A 24 -15.07 32.40 -43.09
CA GLU A 24 -16.00 32.17 -41.99
C GLU A 24 -15.17 31.86 -40.77
N SER A 25 -14.98 32.87 -39.92
CA SER A 25 -14.56 32.62 -38.56
C SER A 25 -15.43 31.53 -37.94
N PRO A 26 -14.83 30.50 -37.28
CA PRO A 26 -15.59 29.38 -36.73
C PRO A 26 -16.69 29.92 -35.79
N SER A 27 -17.86 29.35 -35.87
CA SER A 27 -18.98 29.77 -35.02
C SER A 27 -18.59 29.53 -33.53
N PRO A 28 -19.17 30.28 -32.59
CA PRO A 28 -18.94 29.99 -31.17
C PRO A 28 -19.28 28.56 -30.79
N PHE A 29 -20.19 27.91 -31.50
CA PHE A 29 -20.52 26.48 -31.33
C PHE A 29 -19.41 25.55 -31.83
N ASP A 30 -18.74 25.90 -32.95
CA ASP A 30 -17.65 25.11 -33.52
C ASP A 30 -16.38 25.23 -32.61
N VAL A 31 -16.17 26.38 -31.97
CA VAL A 31 -15.09 26.60 -30.99
C VAL A 31 -15.40 25.80 -29.74
N LEU A 32 -16.63 25.86 -29.21
CA LEU A 32 -17.05 25.07 -28.05
C LEU A 32 -17.03 23.56 -28.37
N ALA A 33 -17.46 23.13 -29.53
CA ALA A 33 -17.40 21.72 -29.94
C ALA A 33 -15.96 21.22 -30.02
N LYS A 34 -15.04 22.03 -30.58
CA LYS A 34 -13.61 21.70 -30.59
C LYS A 34 -12.95 21.72 -29.20
N GLU A 35 -13.37 22.63 -28.32
CA GLU A 35 -12.94 22.61 -26.92
C GLU A 35 -13.50 21.36 -26.20
N PHE A 36 -14.76 20.98 -26.41
CA PHE A 36 -15.32 19.74 -25.87
C PHE A 36 -14.68 18.48 -26.45
N GLU A 37 -14.40 18.43 -27.76
CA GLU A 37 -13.65 17.34 -28.40
C GLU A 37 -12.20 17.28 -27.92
N SER A 38 -11.56 18.43 -27.67
CA SER A 38 -10.20 18.52 -27.11
C SER A 38 -10.14 18.07 -25.65
N GLN A 39 -11.21 18.25 -24.87
CA GLN A 39 -11.30 17.76 -23.50
C GLN A 39 -11.69 16.27 -23.42
N ALA A 40 -12.21 15.69 -24.49
CA ALA A 40 -12.62 14.28 -24.58
C ALA A 40 -11.54 13.37 -25.18
N ALA A 41 -10.46 13.91 -25.72
CA ALA A 41 -9.39 13.10 -26.30
C ALA A 41 -8.48 12.53 -25.23
N ILE A 42 -8.26 11.21 -25.25
CA ILE A 42 -7.23 10.55 -24.46
C ILE A 42 -5.87 11.00 -24.99
N PRO A 43 -4.93 11.47 -24.13
CA PRO A 43 -3.60 11.85 -24.58
C PRO A 43 -2.81 10.70 -25.21
N ASP A 44 -2.16 10.96 -26.34
CA ASP A 44 -1.25 10.02 -27.00
C ASP A 44 0.21 10.13 -26.48
N GLU A 45 0.51 11.19 -25.73
CA GLU A 45 1.83 11.47 -25.15
C GLU A 45 1.75 11.48 -23.64
N PRO A 46 2.87 11.18 -22.92
CA PRO A 46 2.90 11.24 -21.46
C PRO A 46 2.44 12.60 -20.90
N VAL A 47 1.65 12.57 -19.85
CA VAL A 47 1.15 13.77 -19.18
C VAL A 47 1.81 13.93 -17.80
N ILE A 48 2.00 15.18 -17.37
CA ILE A 48 2.41 15.45 -15.99
C ILE A 48 1.17 15.38 -15.11
N GLY A 49 1.25 14.60 -14.04
CA GLY A 49 0.19 14.49 -13.03
C GLY A 49 -0.08 15.83 -12.34
N PRO A 50 -1.30 16.03 -11.79
CA PRO A 50 -1.62 17.29 -11.12
C PRO A 50 -0.77 17.51 -9.88
N ALA A 51 -0.32 18.74 -9.69
CA ALA A 51 0.43 19.22 -8.53
C ALA A 51 -0.54 19.54 -7.36
N PHE A 52 -1.41 18.59 -7.01
CA PHE A 52 -2.37 18.71 -5.92
C PHE A 52 -2.11 17.67 -4.86
N GLU A 53 -1.74 18.12 -3.65
CA GLU A 53 -1.58 17.24 -2.49
C GLU A 53 -2.95 16.83 -1.96
N ILE A 54 -3.21 15.51 -1.99
CA ILE A 54 -4.51 14.93 -1.60
C ILE A 54 -4.58 14.77 -0.08
N ILE A 55 -3.51 14.23 0.52
CA ILE A 55 -3.36 14.06 1.98
C ILE A 55 -1.89 14.21 2.37
N PRO A 56 -1.57 14.61 3.62
CA PRO A 56 -0.22 14.53 4.17
C PRO A 56 0.31 13.09 4.26
N ASP A 57 1.62 12.90 4.17
CA ASP A 57 2.28 11.58 4.24
C ASP A 57 1.91 10.82 5.51
N THR A 58 1.92 11.49 6.65
CA THR A 58 1.57 10.89 7.96
C THR A 58 0.10 10.47 8.07
N VAL A 59 -0.75 10.88 7.14
CA VAL A 59 -2.17 10.48 7.07
C VAL A 59 -2.35 9.23 6.18
N LEU A 60 -1.37 8.83 5.39
CA LEU A 60 -1.42 7.57 4.65
C LEU A 60 -1.22 6.37 5.58
N VAL A 61 -0.25 6.44 6.50
CA VAL A 61 0.14 5.31 7.34
C VAL A 61 -0.78 5.10 8.55
N TYR A 62 -0.81 3.88 9.08
CA TYR A 62 -1.45 3.55 10.36
C TYR A 62 -0.62 4.13 11.52
N GLY A 63 -0.62 5.45 11.64
CA GLY A 63 0.22 6.18 12.57
C GLY A 63 -0.53 6.70 13.81
N GLN A 64 0.09 7.61 14.54
CA GLN A 64 -0.40 8.18 15.81
C GLN A 64 -1.85 8.72 15.72
N SER A 65 -2.25 9.27 14.58
CA SER A 65 -3.61 9.81 14.38
C SER A 65 -4.70 8.75 14.41
N THR A 66 -4.36 7.46 14.32
CA THR A 66 -5.33 6.35 14.36
C THR A 66 -5.63 5.89 15.79
N ALA A 67 -4.89 6.36 16.79
CA ALA A 67 -5.14 6.02 18.19
C ALA A 67 -6.57 6.36 18.62
N GLY A 68 -7.28 5.35 19.13
CA GLY A 68 -8.69 5.50 19.55
C GLY A 68 -9.69 5.66 18.40
N PHE A 69 -9.27 5.60 17.15
CA PHE A 69 -10.19 5.59 16.02
C PHE A 69 -10.88 4.22 15.91
N SER A 70 -12.18 4.23 15.69
CA SER A 70 -12.97 3.02 15.46
C SER A 70 -13.72 3.12 14.13
N VAL A 71 -13.52 2.16 13.26
CA VAL A 71 -14.22 2.06 11.97
C VAL A 71 -15.72 2.06 12.19
N LYS A 72 -16.23 1.28 13.14
CA LYS A 72 -17.66 1.18 13.45
C LYS A 72 -18.29 2.52 13.83
N SER A 73 -17.53 3.46 14.41
CA SER A 73 -18.05 4.76 14.87
C SER A 73 -18.42 5.72 13.74
N VAL A 74 -17.92 5.49 12.52
CA VAL A 74 -18.17 6.33 11.32
C VAL A 74 -19.24 5.74 10.41
N LEU A 75 -19.61 4.47 10.60
CA LEU A 75 -20.58 3.80 9.76
C LEU A 75 -22.01 4.20 10.15
N SER A 76 -22.81 4.60 9.17
CA SER A 76 -24.26 4.82 9.36
C SER A 76 -25.01 3.49 9.51
N ASN A 77 -26.22 3.52 10.04
CA ASN A 77 -27.07 2.33 10.12
C ASN A 77 -27.42 1.74 8.74
N ASP A 78 -27.40 2.56 7.71
CA ASP A 78 -27.69 2.18 6.33
C ASP A 78 -26.41 1.76 5.57
N SER A 79 -25.25 1.84 6.21
CA SER A 79 -23.95 1.46 5.62
C SER A 79 -23.95 0.01 5.14
N ILE A 80 -23.58 -0.20 3.89
CA ILE A 80 -23.34 -1.54 3.34
C ILE A 80 -22.19 -2.20 4.10
N LEU A 81 -21.12 -1.45 4.37
CA LEU A 81 -19.93 -1.94 5.06
C LEU A 81 -20.26 -2.46 6.49
N LEU A 82 -21.20 -1.81 7.19
CA LEU A 82 -21.65 -2.24 8.52
C LEU A 82 -22.35 -3.61 8.48
N ASN A 83 -23.11 -3.87 7.42
CA ASN A 83 -23.94 -5.07 7.26
C ASN A 83 -23.25 -6.13 6.41
N TYR A 84 -22.05 -5.88 5.88
CA TYR A 84 -21.28 -6.82 5.08
C TYR A 84 -20.54 -7.82 5.97
N SER A 85 -20.45 -9.05 5.50
CA SER A 85 -19.54 -10.06 6.05
C SER A 85 -19.02 -10.98 4.96
N GLU A 86 -17.83 -11.51 5.16
CA GLU A 86 -17.11 -12.36 4.21
C GLU A 86 -16.32 -13.42 4.96
N GLU A 87 -16.18 -14.60 4.38
CA GLU A 87 -15.28 -15.63 4.88
C GLU A 87 -13.85 -15.28 4.48
N VAL A 88 -13.00 -15.05 5.48
CA VAL A 88 -11.58 -14.74 5.31
C VAL A 88 -10.80 -15.82 6.03
N GLU A 89 -10.04 -16.62 5.26
CA GLU A 89 -9.40 -17.83 5.78
C GLU A 89 -10.42 -18.80 6.39
N GLU A 90 -10.44 -19.01 7.70
CA GLU A 90 -11.37 -19.90 8.40
C GLU A 90 -12.43 -19.13 9.21
N ASP A 91 -12.39 -17.77 9.20
CA ASP A 91 -13.24 -16.89 9.99
C ASP A 91 -14.26 -16.11 9.14
N ILE A 92 -15.43 -15.81 9.72
CA ILE A 92 -16.38 -14.87 9.12
C ILE A 92 -16.15 -13.49 9.73
N LEU A 93 -15.57 -12.59 8.95
CA LEU A 93 -15.30 -11.22 9.36
C LEU A 93 -16.36 -10.25 8.83
N THR A 94 -16.76 -9.29 9.65
CA THR A 94 -17.58 -8.16 9.22
C THR A 94 -16.73 -7.19 8.36
N GLY A 95 -17.39 -6.36 7.55
CA GLY A 95 -16.68 -5.36 6.73
C GLY A 95 -15.80 -4.41 7.54
N ALA A 96 -16.24 -4.05 8.76
CA ALA A 96 -15.44 -3.25 9.68
C ALA A 96 -14.19 -4.00 10.18
N GLU A 97 -14.32 -5.28 10.53
CA GLU A 97 -13.19 -6.12 10.98
C GLU A 97 -12.19 -6.38 9.86
N ILE A 98 -12.67 -6.61 8.63
CA ILE A 98 -11.81 -6.72 7.44
C ILE A 98 -10.99 -5.44 7.27
N LEU A 99 -11.63 -4.26 7.33
CA LEU A 99 -10.94 -2.99 7.15
C LEU A 99 -9.92 -2.74 8.28
N GLU A 100 -10.29 -3.01 9.53
CA GLU A 100 -9.37 -2.88 10.68
C GLU A 100 -8.18 -3.85 10.57
N LYS A 101 -8.40 -5.10 10.12
CA LYS A 101 -7.34 -6.08 9.87
C LYS A 101 -6.39 -5.57 8.78
N ILE A 102 -6.89 -5.21 7.61
CA ILE A 102 -6.07 -4.74 6.49
C ILE A 102 -5.31 -3.45 6.86
N SER A 103 -5.97 -2.54 7.55
CA SER A 103 -5.35 -1.30 8.01
C SER A 103 -4.10 -1.55 8.87
N ARG A 104 -4.20 -2.46 9.83
CA ARG A 104 -3.07 -2.82 10.72
C ARG A 104 -2.01 -3.65 10.02
N ASP A 105 -2.41 -4.63 9.22
CA ASP A 105 -1.49 -5.54 8.54
C ASP A 105 -0.61 -4.79 7.54
N TYR A 106 -1.20 -3.96 6.70
CA TYR A 106 -0.48 -3.16 5.71
C TYR A 106 0.05 -1.83 6.26
N SER A 107 -0.28 -1.48 7.49
CA SER A 107 0.02 -0.18 8.09
C SER A 107 -0.51 1.01 7.29
N VAL A 108 -1.76 0.91 6.81
CA VAL A 108 -2.46 1.98 6.09
C VAL A 108 -3.59 2.55 6.94
N ASN A 109 -3.74 3.88 6.95
CA ASN A 109 -4.74 4.56 7.76
C ASN A 109 -6.18 4.12 7.42
N PRO A 110 -6.98 3.68 8.40
CA PRO A 110 -8.36 3.24 8.16
C PRO A 110 -9.27 4.34 7.62
N ARG A 111 -9.01 5.62 7.95
CA ARG A 111 -9.77 6.73 7.38
C ARG A 111 -9.56 6.85 5.88
N LEU A 112 -8.33 6.62 5.40
CA LEU A 112 -8.02 6.63 3.98
C LEU A 112 -8.72 5.48 3.26
N LEU A 113 -8.67 4.26 3.81
CA LEU A 113 -9.35 3.11 3.23
C LEU A 113 -10.88 3.31 3.18
N LEU A 114 -11.48 3.89 4.24
CA LEU A 114 -12.89 4.27 4.25
C LEU A 114 -13.22 5.32 3.18
N ALA A 115 -12.38 6.35 3.00
CA ALA A 115 -12.59 7.37 1.97
C ALA A 115 -12.50 6.77 0.55
N LEU A 116 -11.60 5.81 0.32
CA LEU A 116 -11.49 5.08 -0.95
C LEU A 116 -12.73 4.22 -1.23
N ILE A 117 -13.21 3.47 -0.24
CA ILE A 117 -14.46 2.69 -0.35
C ILE A 117 -15.63 3.61 -0.64
N GLU A 118 -15.75 4.73 0.09
CA GLU A 118 -16.84 5.69 -0.13
C GLU A 118 -16.77 6.30 -1.52
N TYR A 119 -15.57 6.69 -1.98
CA TYR A 119 -15.38 7.25 -3.32
C TYR A 119 -15.76 6.25 -4.41
N SER A 120 -15.37 4.99 -4.25
CA SER A 120 -15.56 3.95 -5.29
C SER A 120 -16.99 3.40 -5.31
N SER A 121 -17.64 3.25 -4.16
CA SER A 121 -18.91 2.50 -4.07
C SER A 121 -19.98 3.10 -3.15
N GLY A 122 -19.67 4.12 -2.33
CA GLY A 122 -20.62 4.71 -1.39
C GLY A 122 -21.01 3.76 -0.24
N TRP A 123 -20.20 2.78 0.10
CA TRP A 123 -20.54 1.75 1.11
C TRP A 123 -20.48 2.25 2.55
N VAL A 124 -19.80 3.35 2.81
CA VAL A 124 -19.61 3.88 4.18
C VAL A 124 -20.84 4.62 4.65
N THR A 125 -21.40 5.50 3.81
CA THR A 125 -22.60 6.28 4.16
C THR A 125 -23.91 5.59 3.82
N GLY A 126 -23.89 4.52 3.05
CA GLY A 126 -25.06 3.75 2.65
C GLY A 126 -25.70 4.17 1.34
N ASP A 127 -25.13 5.13 0.60
CA ASP A 127 -25.63 5.57 -0.71
C ASP A 127 -25.11 4.72 -1.87
N GLY A 128 -24.78 3.48 -1.60
CA GLY A 128 -24.20 2.53 -2.57
C GLY A 128 -25.17 2.05 -3.66
N SER A 129 -26.19 2.84 -4.04
CA SER A 129 -27.17 2.49 -5.08
C SER A 129 -26.48 2.28 -6.43
N GLY A 130 -26.42 1.03 -6.88
CA GLY A 130 -25.84 0.64 -8.17
C GLY A 130 -24.39 0.17 -8.12
N SER A 131 -23.74 0.17 -6.96
CA SER A 131 -22.39 -0.38 -6.80
C SER A 131 -22.39 -1.93 -6.72
N SER A 132 -21.27 -2.53 -7.14
CA SER A 132 -21.08 -3.96 -7.03
C SER A 132 -20.89 -4.38 -5.56
N THR A 133 -21.64 -5.39 -5.10
CA THR A 133 -21.40 -6.02 -3.79
C THR A 133 -20.24 -7.01 -3.80
N GLU A 134 -19.75 -7.37 -4.97
CA GLU A 134 -18.63 -8.32 -5.13
C GLU A 134 -17.29 -7.60 -5.37
N TYR A 135 -17.32 -6.36 -5.89
CA TYR A 135 -16.13 -5.57 -6.27
C TYR A 135 -16.28 -4.11 -5.82
N PRO A 136 -16.20 -3.84 -4.50
CA PRO A 136 -16.57 -2.53 -3.96
C PRO A 136 -15.57 -1.40 -4.26
N ILE A 137 -14.32 -1.70 -4.61
CA ILE A 137 -13.29 -0.70 -4.86
C ILE A 137 -12.96 -0.61 -6.35
N ASN A 138 -12.68 -1.74 -7.00
CA ASN A 138 -12.34 -1.81 -8.41
C ASN A 138 -13.27 -2.79 -9.14
N PRO A 139 -14.41 -2.32 -9.69
CA PRO A 139 -15.35 -3.18 -10.43
C PRO A 139 -14.76 -3.81 -11.70
N ALA A 140 -13.69 -3.24 -12.26
CA ALA A 140 -13.03 -3.76 -13.46
C ALA A 140 -12.15 -4.99 -13.15
N ASP A 141 -11.70 -5.14 -11.91
CA ASP A 141 -10.86 -6.27 -11.50
C ASP A 141 -11.68 -7.50 -11.09
N GLN A 142 -12.02 -8.31 -12.07
CA GLN A 142 -12.78 -9.56 -11.84
C GLN A 142 -11.96 -10.68 -11.17
N THR A 143 -10.68 -10.47 -10.90
CA THR A 143 -9.81 -11.49 -10.27
C THR A 143 -9.84 -11.43 -8.74
N ARG A 144 -10.19 -10.26 -8.16
CA ARG A 144 -10.21 -10.01 -6.71
C ARG A 144 -11.62 -9.81 -6.21
N LYS A 145 -12.43 -10.89 -6.23
CA LYS A 145 -13.77 -10.86 -5.68
C LYS A 145 -13.74 -10.74 -4.15
N GLY A 146 -14.58 -9.89 -3.58
CA GLY A 146 -14.77 -9.66 -2.15
C GLY A 146 -14.01 -8.45 -1.62
N LEU A 147 -14.47 -7.96 -0.48
CA LEU A 147 -13.90 -6.77 0.16
C LEU A 147 -12.46 -7.03 0.63
N PHE A 148 -12.20 -8.17 1.24
CA PHE A 148 -10.88 -8.52 1.78
C PHE A 148 -9.81 -8.48 0.68
N ARG A 149 -10.04 -9.15 -0.45
CA ARG A 149 -9.07 -9.21 -1.54
C ARG A 149 -8.85 -7.85 -2.22
N GLN A 150 -9.92 -7.07 -2.36
CA GLN A 150 -9.83 -5.74 -2.96
C GLN A 150 -9.11 -4.75 -2.04
N LEU A 151 -9.41 -4.76 -0.75
CA LEU A 151 -8.71 -3.91 0.23
C LEU A 151 -7.25 -4.31 0.40
N SER A 152 -6.94 -5.62 0.46
CA SER A 152 -5.55 -6.10 0.54
C SER A 152 -4.73 -5.60 -0.64
N TRP A 153 -5.27 -5.73 -1.87
CA TRP A 153 -4.62 -5.21 -3.06
C TRP A 153 -4.46 -3.69 -3.01
N THR A 154 -5.52 -2.96 -2.64
CA THR A 154 -5.48 -1.50 -2.57
C THR A 154 -4.43 -1.02 -1.56
N ALA A 155 -4.39 -1.60 -0.36
CA ALA A 155 -3.42 -1.25 0.67
C ALA A 155 -1.98 -1.59 0.24
N ASN A 156 -1.80 -2.73 -0.44
CA ASN A 156 -0.52 -3.12 -1.02
C ASN A 156 -0.02 -2.14 -2.09
N GLU A 157 -0.90 -1.74 -3.01
CA GLU A 157 -0.53 -0.78 -4.05
C GLU A 157 -0.35 0.66 -3.52
N LEU A 158 -1.08 1.05 -2.46
CA LEU A 158 -0.80 2.29 -1.74
C LEU A 158 0.61 2.29 -1.16
N ASN A 159 1.00 1.21 -0.48
CA ASN A 159 2.36 1.05 0.04
C ASN A 159 3.40 1.05 -1.07
N ARG A 160 3.15 0.33 -2.17
CA ARG A 160 4.05 0.31 -3.34
C ARG A 160 4.28 1.72 -3.89
N GLY A 161 3.22 2.48 -4.10
CA GLY A 161 3.32 3.87 -4.56
C GLY A 161 4.07 4.74 -3.56
N PHE A 162 3.72 4.65 -2.28
CA PHE A 162 4.30 5.45 -1.20
C PHE A 162 5.80 5.21 -1.03
N TYR A 163 6.19 3.95 -0.80
CA TYR A 163 7.60 3.62 -0.56
C TYR A 163 8.46 3.73 -1.82
N SER A 164 7.90 3.50 -3.02
CA SER A 164 8.63 3.77 -4.26
C SER A 164 8.86 5.27 -4.46
N SER A 165 7.89 6.13 -4.15
CA SER A 165 8.04 7.59 -4.21
C SER A 165 9.12 8.07 -3.23
N ARG A 166 9.08 7.58 -1.99
CA ARG A 166 10.05 7.89 -0.91
C ARG A 166 11.51 7.72 -1.31
N VAL A 167 11.80 6.70 -2.11
CA VAL A 167 13.16 6.41 -2.59
C VAL A 167 13.44 6.98 -3.98
N GLY A 168 12.54 7.83 -4.51
CA GLY A 168 12.68 8.43 -5.85
C GLY A 168 12.52 7.43 -7.00
N GLY A 169 11.91 6.27 -6.75
CA GLY A 169 11.70 5.23 -7.75
C GLY A 169 10.37 5.30 -8.51
N LEU A 170 9.43 6.14 -8.07
CA LEU A 170 8.15 6.37 -8.75
C LEU A 170 8.22 7.63 -9.61
N GLU A 171 8.87 7.55 -10.77
CA GLU A 171 8.97 8.69 -11.71
C GLU A 171 7.75 8.80 -12.62
N SER A 172 7.19 7.67 -13.05
CA SER A 172 5.99 7.59 -13.88
C SER A 172 5.21 6.29 -13.65
N PHE A 173 3.96 6.26 -14.14
CA PHE A 173 3.11 5.07 -14.13
C PHE A 173 2.07 5.13 -15.25
N SER A 174 1.57 3.96 -15.67
CA SER A 174 0.51 3.87 -16.68
C SER A 174 -0.87 3.80 -16.03
N LEU A 175 -1.84 4.52 -16.59
CA LEU A 175 -3.26 4.42 -16.23
C LEU A 175 -3.89 3.13 -16.81
N ALA A 176 -5.10 2.80 -16.35
CA ALA A 176 -5.82 1.62 -16.83
C ALA A 176 -6.10 1.62 -18.33
N ASP A 177 -6.17 2.78 -18.98
CA ASP A 177 -6.32 2.96 -20.43
C ASP A 177 -5.01 3.11 -21.19
N GLY A 178 -3.87 3.00 -20.51
CA GLY A 178 -2.52 3.01 -21.08
C GLY A 178 -1.88 4.40 -21.21
N VAL A 179 -2.54 5.47 -20.74
CA VAL A 179 -1.90 6.79 -20.68
C VAL A 179 -0.77 6.78 -19.66
N GLU A 180 0.40 7.24 -20.06
CA GLU A 180 1.56 7.39 -19.17
C GLU A 180 1.46 8.70 -18.40
N VAL A 181 1.62 8.63 -17.08
CA VAL A 181 1.64 9.79 -16.18
C VAL A 181 3.03 9.93 -15.58
N ILE A 182 3.63 11.10 -15.75
CA ILE A 182 4.86 11.51 -15.06
C ILE A 182 4.43 12.11 -13.72
N VAL A 183 4.98 11.61 -12.61
CA VAL A 183 4.67 12.12 -11.27
C VAL A 183 5.13 13.55 -11.14
N SER A 184 4.27 14.45 -10.66
CA SER A 184 4.65 15.84 -10.43
C SER A 184 5.68 15.91 -9.29
N PRO A 185 6.80 16.65 -9.46
CA PRO A 185 7.77 16.86 -8.39
C PRO A 185 7.28 17.79 -7.27
N GLU A 186 6.08 18.34 -7.40
CA GLU A 186 5.48 19.30 -6.45
C GLU A 186 4.51 18.64 -5.45
N ILE A 187 4.36 17.30 -5.48
CA ILE A 187 3.47 16.57 -4.56
C ILE A 187 4.28 15.71 -3.59
N ASN A 188 3.66 15.42 -2.43
CA ASN A 188 4.20 14.52 -1.42
C ASN A 188 4.00 13.04 -1.81
N ASP A 189 4.68 12.14 -1.10
CA ASP A 189 4.69 10.70 -1.39
C ASP A 189 3.31 10.05 -1.24
N ALA A 190 2.51 10.49 -0.27
CA ALA A 190 1.14 9.99 -0.10
C ALA A 190 0.23 10.34 -1.28
N SER A 191 0.35 11.57 -1.81
CA SER A 191 -0.42 11.98 -3.00
C SER A 191 0.06 11.27 -4.26
N ALA A 192 1.36 11.02 -4.41
CA ALA A 192 1.91 10.21 -5.49
C ALA A 192 1.37 8.76 -5.43
N ALA A 193 1.34 8.15 -4.23
CA ALA A 193 0.76 6.82 -4.02
C ALA A 193 -0.73 6.75 -4.37
N LEU A 194 -1.50 7.78 -4.01
CA LEU A 194 -2.92 7.86 -4.36
C LEU A 194 -3.14 8.05 -5.86
N GLN A 195 -2.33 8.89 -6.50
CA GLN A 195 -2.38 9.04 -7.96
C GLN A 195 -2.05 7.70 -8.66
N TYR A 196 -1.03 6.99 -8.16
CA TYR A 196 -0.63 5.69 -8.66
C TYR A 196 -1.75 4.64 -8.53
N VAL A 197 -2.29 4.42 -7.32
CA VAL A 197 -3.31 3.37 -7.09
C VAL A 197 -4.61 3.66 -7.84
N LEU A 198 -5.05 4.92 -7.89
CA LEU A 198 -6.22 5.32 -8.66
C LEU A 198 -5.98 5.15 -10.17
N GLY A 199 -4.75 5.36 -10.63
CA GLY A 199 -4.34 5.12 -12.01
C GLY A 199 -4.41 3.65 -12.43
N GLN A 200 -4.14 2.71 -11.51
CA GLN A 200 -4.31 1.28 -11.77
C GLN A 200 -5.79 0.87 -11.97
N MET A 201 -6.73 1.69 -11.51
CA MET A 201 -8.17 1.39 -11.54
C MET A 201 -8.92 2.18 -12.61
N MET A 202 -8.41 3.33 -13.05
CA MET A 202 -9.15 4.33 -13.82
C MET A 202 -8.41 4.74 -15.09
N GLY A 203 -9.15 5.03 -16.15
CA GLY A 203 -8.63 5.74 -17.32
C GLY A 203 -8.50 7.24 -17.06
N TYR A 204 -7.88 7.94 -17.99
CA TYR A 204 -7.38 9.31 -17.83
C TYR A 204 -8.41 10.32 -17.29
N HIS A 205 -9.61 10.34 -17.83
CA HIS A 205 -10.61 11.34 -17.43
C HIS A 205 -11.17 11.11 -16.03
N ASP A 206 -11.46 9.83 -15.69
CA ASP A 206 -11.94 9.46 -14.36
C ASP A 206 -10.83 9.66 -13.34
N TRP A 207 -9.60 9.29 -13.69
CA TRP A 207 -8.42 9.49 -12.87
C TRP A 207 -8.17 10.98 -12.56
N GLN A 208 -8.17 11.87 -13.57
CA GLN A 208 -8.02 13.31 -13.36
C GLN A 208 -9.06 13.87 -12.38
N SER A 209 -10.32 13.39 -12.50
CA SER A 209 -11.39 13.77 -11.59
C SER A 209 -11.15 13.26 -10.17
N ALA A 210 -10.68 12.01 -10.04
CA ALA A 210 -10.46 11.34 -8.76
C ALA A 210 -9.31 11.98 -7.95
N VAL A 211 -8.20 12.35 -8.62
CA VAL A 211 -7.01 12.90 -7.96
C VAL A 211 -7.05 14.41 -7.79
N GLY A 212 -8.06 15.09 -8.32
CA GLY A 212 -8.29 16.53 -8.13
C GLY A 212 -8.99 16.86 -6.80
N SER A 213 -9.09 18.15 -6.49
CA SER A 213 -9.68 18.66 -5.25
C SER A 213 -11.15 18.29 -5.04
N LEU A 214 -11.89 17.94 -6.08
CA LEU A 214 -13.30 17.51 -6.02
C LEU A 214 -13.48 15.99 -5.98
N GLY A 215 -12.40 15.22 -6.10
CA GLY A 215 -12.38 13.77 -6.10
C GLY A 215 -12.29 13.17 -4.69
N LEU A 216 -11.32 12.26 -4.50
CA LEU A 216 -11.09 11.53 -3.25
C LEU A 216 -10.89 12.48 -2.05
N TYR A 217 -10.18 13.60 -2.23
CA TYR A 217 -10.00 14.63 -1.22
C TYR A 217 -11.34 15.11 -0.64
N THR A 218 -12.33 15.38 -1.50
CA THR A 218 -13.66 15.81 -1.06
C THR A 218 -14.38 14.71 -0.25
N GLN A 219 -14.19 13.44 -0.58
CA GLN A 219 -14.79 12.34 0.21
C GLN A 219 -14.13 12.23 1.58
N TYR A 220 -12.78 12.32 1.64
CA TYR A 220 -12.07 12.36 2.92
C TYR A 220 -12.56 13.53 3.78
N LEU A 221 -12.69 14.73 3.19
CA LEU A 221 -13.15 15.95 3.86
C LEU A 221 -14.55 15.80 4.45
N LYS A 222 -15.47 15.17 3.72
CA LYS A 222 -16.87 14.93 4.18
C LYS A 222 -16.92 13.95 5.35
N LEU A 223 -16.08 12.91 5.35
CA LEU A 223 -16.10 11.87 6.36
C LEU A 223 -15.32 12.27 7.62
N PHE A 224 -14.19 12.95 7.49
CA PHE A 224 -13.19 13.10 8.53
C PHE A 224 -12.72 14.54 8.78
N GLY A 225 -13.19 15.51 7.99
CA GLY A 225 -12.69 16.89 8.05
C GLY A 225 -11.36 17.05 7.28
N ASN A 226 -10.66 18.15 7.52
CA ASN A 226 -9.40 18.44 6.84
C ASN A 226 -8.35 17.37 7.18
N PRO A 227 -7.71 16.72 6.18
CA PRO A 227 -6.65 15.74 6.44
C PRO A 227 -5.49 16.32 7.26
N GLU A 228 -5.19 17.61 7.14
CA GLU A 228 -4.17 18.29 7.95
C GLU A 228 -4.47 18.23 9.47
N ASP A 229 -5.74 18.17 9.88
CA ASP A 229 -6.11 18.06 11.29
C ASP A 229 -5.74 16.69 11.90
N ASN A 230 -5.50 15.69 11.04
CA ASN A 230 -5.04 14.35 11.40
C ASN A 230 -3.54 14.14 11.16
N ALA A 231 -2.85 15.11 10.59
CA ALA A 231 -1.41 15.05 10.39
C ALA A 231 -0.66 15.25 11.71
N TYR A 232 0.49 14.61 11.82
CA TYR A 232 1.46 14.85 12.90
C TYR A 232 2.82 15.15 12.28
N ARG A 233 3.73 15.69 13.10
CA ARG A 233 5.07 16.00 12.59
C ARG A 233 5.77 14.72 12.18
N GLN A 234 6.09 14.60 10.91
CA GLN A 234 6.99 13.57 10.41
C GLN A 234 8.39 13.82 10.96
N ILE A 235 9.08 12.74 11.34
CA ILE A 235 10.49 12.79 11.72
C ILE A 235 11.28 12.22 10.54
N GLU A 236 12.21 13.02 10.03
CA GLU A 236 13.09 12.55 8.96
C GLU A 236 13.99 11.42 9.46
N PHE A 237 14.32 10.46 8.59
CA PHE A 237 15.13 9.30 8.99
C PHE A 237 16.49 9.69 9.52
N GLU A 238 17.06 10.81 9.07
CA GLU A 238 18.34 11.36 9.56
C GLU A 238 18.29 11.80 11.04
N ASP A 239 17.12 12.20 11.51
CA ASP A 239 16.87 12.62 12.90
C ASP A 239 16.39 11.46 13.78
N LEU A 240 16.14 10.27 13.18
CA LEU A 240 15.60 9.11 13.86
C LEU A 240 16.74 8.19 14.35
N ALA A 241 16.66 7.77 15.59
CA ALA A 241 17.59 6.79 16.17
C ALA A 241 16.85 5.48 16.48
N GLN A 242 17.34 4.37 15.94
CA GLN A 242 16.85 3.06 16.33
C GLN A 242 17.29 2.74 17.77
N PRO A 243 16.38 2.26 18.64
CA PRO A 243 16.76 1.70 19.93
C PRO A 243 17.71 0.50 19.79
N GLU A 244 18.38 0.13 20.88
CA GLU A 244 19.16 -1.11 20.88
C GLU A 244 18.24 -2.32 20.71
N PHE A 245 18.43 -3.08 19.65
CA PHE A 245 17.76 -4.35 19.41
C PHE A 245 18.75 -5.50 19.52
N SER A 246 18.34 -6.53 20.25
CA SER A 246 19.07 -7.80 20.32
C SER A 246 18.70 -8.70 19.14
N LEU A 247 19.60 -9.63 18.78
CA LEU A 247 19.22 -10.75 17.92
C LEU A 247 18.06 -11.52 18.57
N PRO A 248 17.01 -11.88 17.80
CA PRO A 248 15.78 -12.44 18.34
C PRO A 248 15.89 -13.94 18.67
N PHE A 249 17.04 -14.41 19.10
CA PHE A 249 17.32 -15.80 19.49
C PHE A 249 18.45 -15.88 20.52
N SER A 250 18.59 -17.05 21.18
CA SER A 250 19.57 -17.25 22.26
C SER A 250 21.00 -17.15 21.75
N SER A 251 21.89 -16.61 22.56
CA SER A 251 23.33 -16.58 22.28
C SER A 251 24.00 -17.97 22.21
N SER A 252 23.34 -19.01 22.74
CA SER A 252 23.79 -20.39 22.62
C SER A 252 23.39 -21.05 21.30
N ASP A 253 22.39 -20.47 20.59
CA ASP A 253 21.78 -21.07 19.43
C ASP A 253 22.25 -20.36 18.17
N GLY A 254 22.84 -21.09 17.22
CA GLY A 254 23.14 -20.54 15.91
C GLY A 254 21.88 -20.52 15.04
N TRP A 255 21.65 -19.40 14.35
CA TRP A 255 20.61 -19.28 13.34
C TRP A 255 21.24 -18.93 12.00
N PHE A 256 20.48 -19.09 10.93
CA PHE A 256 20.91 -18.75 9.58
C PHE A 256 20.24 -17.45 9.14
N PHE A 257 21.01 -16.52 8.62
CA PHE A 257 20.50 -15.34 7.94
C PHE A 257 20.04 -15.74 6.54
N THR A 258 18.73 -15.92 6.37
CA THR A 258 18.15 -16.53 5.16
C THR A 258 17.70 -15.54 4.10
N SER A 259 17.31 -14.32 4.51
CA SER A 259 16.94 -13.26 3.57
C SER A 259 17.42 -11.90 4.06
N GLY A 260 18.04 -11.15 3.15
CA GLY A 260 18.37 -9.74 3.31
C GLY A 260 17.12 -8.84 3.26
N PRO A 261 17.30 -7.51 3.10
CA PRO A 261 16.19 -6.56 3.04
C PRO A 261 15.13 -6.97 2.02
N HIS A 262 13.88 -7.06 2.49
CA HIS A 262 12.72 -7.37 1.66
C HIS A 262 11.45 -6.78 2.25
N SER A 263 10.34 -6.86 1.51
CA SER A 263 9.06 -6.26 1.88
C SER A 263 8.59 -6.72 3.27
N ALA A 264 8.23 -5.75 4.13
CA ALA A 264 7.79 -6.01 5.50
C ALA A 264 6.41 -6.67 5.58
N TRP A 265 5.52 -6.39 4.59
CA TRP A 265 4.19 -6.99 4.50
C TRP A 265 3.68 -6.90 3.06
N GLY A 266 3.20 -8.02 2.51
CA GLY A 266 2.86 -8.10 1.10
C GLY A 266 4.11 -7.93 0.22
N ASP A 267 3.95 -7.33 -0.97
CA ASP A 267 5.06 -7.04 -1.89
C ASP A 267 5.18 -5.55 -2.26
N GLY A 268 4.37 -4.70 -1.61
CA GLY A 268 4.35 -3.25 -1.80
C GLY A 268 4.97 -2.45 -0.65
N ALA A 269 5.17 -3.04 0.54
CA ALA A 269 5.76 -2.33 1.66
C ALA A 269 7.26 -2.06 1.45
N ALA A 270 7.83 -1.16 2.27
CA ALA A 270 9.27 -0.96 2.28
C ALA A 270 10.02 -2.27 2.56
N TRP A 271 11.25 -2.39 2.08
CA TRP A 271 12.16 -3.50 2.39
C TRP A 271 12.70 -3.38 3.81
N ALA A 272 11.78 -3.52 4.77
CA ALA A 272 12.03 -3.30 6.19
C ALA A 272 12.25 -4.59 6.98
N ALA A 273 12.18 -5.73 6.34
CA ALA A 273 12.27 -7.05 6.96
C ALA A 273 13.61 -7.76 6.68
N LEU A 274 13.96 -8.64 7.61
CA LEU A 274 15.08 -9.60 7.53
C LEU A 274 14.57 -10.96 8.00
N ASP A 275 15.03 -12.06 7.37
CA ASP A 275 14.65 -13.41 7.75
C ASP A 275 15.77 -14.19 8.41
N PHE A 276 15.38 -14.98 9.41
CA PHE A 276 16.28 -15.88 10.14
C PHE A 276 15.64 -17.25 10.31
N ALA A 277 16.36 -18.31 9.99
CA ALA A 277 15.91 -19.68 10.20
C ALA A 277 16.70 -20.38 11.33
N PRO A 278 16.04 -21.21 12.18
CA PRO A 278 16.72 -21.94 13.23
C PRO A 278 17.64 -23.03 12.66
N ASP A 279 18.72 -23.33 13.39
CA ASP A 279 19.66 -24.42 13.03
C ASP A 279 19.07 -25.78 13.42
N GLU A 280 18.14 -26.29 12.60
CA GLU A 280 17.52 -27.58 12.73
C GLU A 280 17.69 -28.40 11.45
N GLU A 281 17.92 -29.72 11.57
CA GLU A 281 18.01 -30.62 10.43
C GLU A 281 16.62 -30.97 9.85
N LYS A 282 15.78 -29.93 9.63
CA LYS A 282 14.43 -30.05 9.07
C LYS A 282 14.26 -29.06 7.93
N TYR A 283 13.44 -29.39 6.94
CA TYR A 283 13.16 -28.56 5.77
C TYR A 283 11.65 -28.39 5.56
N GLY A 284 11.28 -27.30 4.92
CA GLY A 284 9.89 -26.95 4.63
C GLY A 284 9.16 -26.41 5.86
N CYS A 285 7.83 -26.53 5.86
CA CYS A 285 6.98 -25.98 6.90
C CYS A 285 6.77 -26.95 8.07
N TYR A 286 7.22 -26.55 9.23
CA TYR A 286 7.02 -27.25 10.52
C TYR A 286 7.03 -26.23 11.66
N GLN A 287 6.50 -26.56 12.82
CA GLN A 287 6.75 -25.80 14.03
C GLN A 287 8.15 -26.18 14.58
N SER A 288 9.02 -25.19 14.73
CA SER A 288 10.34 -25.39 15.31
C SER A 288 10.27 -25.62 16.82
N ASP A 289 11.27 -26.31 17.37
CA ASP A 289 11.48 -26.38 18.83
C ASP A 289 12.29 -25.17 19.34
N ALA A 290 12.95 -24.41 18.44
CA ALA A 290 13.68 -23.19 18.78
C ALA A 290 12.73 -22.06 19.23
N TRP A 291 13.26 -21.13 20.02
CA TRP A 291 12.51 -19.97 20.50
C TRP A 291 12.92 -18.70 19.77
N VAL A 292 11.93 -17.98 19.27
CA VAL A 292 12.06 -16.56 18.96
C VAL A 292 11.98 -15.78 20.27
N LEU A 293 12.88 -14.83 20.45
CA LEU A 293 12.98 -13.98 21.64
C LEU A 293 12.68 -12.52 21.32
N ALA A 294 12.19 -11.78 22.30
CA ALA A 294 11.95 -10.35 22.17
C ALA A 294 13.28 -9.61 21.91
N ALA A 295 13.33 -8.84 20.82
CA ALA A 295 14.52 -8.07 20.46
C ALA A 295 14.73 -6.83 21.33
N ALA A 296 13.70 -6.37 22.04
CA ALA A 296 13.72 -5.22 22.96
C ALA A 296 12.69 -5.40 24.07
N ASP A 297 12.72 -4.50 25.07
CA ASP A 297 11.64 -4.39 26.05
C ASP A 297 10.39 -3.79 25.37
N GLY A 298 9.19 -4.28 25.70
CA GLY A 298 7.96 -3.73 25.16
C GLY A 298 6.70 -4.52 25.46
N LEU A 299 5.56 -3.94 25.13
CA LEU A 299 4.23 -4.49 25.30
C LEU A 299 3.80 -5.26 24.03
N ILE A 300 3.29 -6.48 24.17
CA ILE A 300 2.68 -7.19 23.03
C ILE A 300 1.28 -6.60 22.80
N VAL A 301 1.11 -5.94 21.67
CA VAL A 301 -0.16 -5.26 21.30
C VAL A 301 -0.96 -6.01 20.26
N ARG A 302 -0.38 -7.08 19.68
CA ARG A 302 -1.07 -7.99 18.76
C ARG A 302 -0.38 -9.35 18.77
N SER A 303 -1.17 -10.42 18.82
CA SER A 303 -0.69 -11.80 18.75
C SER A 303 -1.76 -12.70 18.12
N ILE A 304 -1.82 -12.70 16.79
CA ILE A 304 -2.84 -13.40 16.00
C ILE A 304 -2.30 -13.72 14.61
N ASP A 305 -2.82 -14.76 13.96
CA ASP A 305 -2.54 -15.12 12.55
C ASP A 305 -1.03 -15.20 12.25
N GLY A 306 -0.25 -15.87 13.11
CA GLY A 306 1.20 -16.01 12.94
C GLY A 306 2.01 -14.72 13.14
N ALA A 307 1.38 -13.60 13.44
CA ALA A 307 2.03 -12.31 13.68
C ALA A 307 2.01 -11.92 15.16
N VAL A 308 3.15 -11.45 15.67
CA VAL A 308 3.26 -10.81 16.98
C VAL A 308 3.82 -9.41 16.78
N VAL A 309 3.14 -8.39 17.32
CA VAL A 309 3.60 -7.00 17.27
C VAL A 309 3.92 -6.54 18.68
N GLN A 310 5.15 -6.06 18.86
CA GLN A 310 5.67 -5.52 20.11
C GLN A 310 5.78 -4.00 20.02
N ASP A 311 5.10 -3.30 20.90
CA ASP A 311 5.13 -1.85 21.08
C ASP A 311 6.18 -1.48 22.15
N LEU A 312 7.16 -0.66 21.77
CA LEU A 312 8.31 -0.37 22.64
C LEU A 312 8.06 0.83 23.55
N ASN A 313 7.14 1.72 23.22
CA ASN A 313 6.79 2.84 24.08
C ASN A 313 5.73 2.49 25.15
N GLY A 314 5.05 1.34 24.99
CA GLY A 314 4.09 0.77 25.94
C GLY A 314 2.77 1.52 26.04
N ASP A 315 2.40 2.32 25.04
CA ASP A 315 1.13 3.05 25.05
C ASP A 315 -0.06 2.21 24.57
N GLY A 316 0.20 1.01 24.04
CA GLY A 316 -0.80 0.04 23.58
C GLY A 316 -1.27 0.29 22.14
N HIS A 317 -0.57 1.15 21.39
CA HIS A 317 -0.94 1.47 20.01
C HIS A 317 0.21 1.18 19.04
N GLU A 318 0.04 0.18 18.17
CA GLU A 318 1.09 -0.23 17.21
C GLU A 318 1.47 0.82 16.15
N GLY A 319 0.71 1.91 16.04
CA GLY A 319 0.95 3.05 15.14
C GLY A 319 1.72 4.20 15.78
N SER A 320 2.25 4.07 17.00
CA SER A 320 2.99 5.12 17.70
C SER A 320 4.35 4.62 18.19
N GLY A 321 5.38 5.47 18.09
CA GLY A 321 6.72 5.09 18.47
C GLY A 321 7.29 3.94 17.65
N TRP A 322 8.31 3.26 18.21
CA TRP A 322 8.89 2.07 17.60
C TRP A 322 8.05 0.83 17.87
N THR A 323 7.82 0.03 16.84
CA THR A 323 7.22 -1.31 16.94
C THR A 323 8.00 -2.33 16.14
N ILE A 324 8.02 -3.57 16.63
CA ILE A 324 8.66 -4.71 15.99
C ILE A 324 7.58 -5.72 15.61
N LEU A 325 7.60 -6.17 14.37
CA LEU A 325 6.81 -7.30 13.87
C LEU A 325 7.67 -8.56 13.88
N TYR A 326 7.18 -9.60 14.54
CA TYR A 326 7.67 -10.98 14.44
C TYR A 326 6.60 -11.78 13.69
N MET A 327 6.93 -12.32 12.53
CA MET A 327 5.98 -13.08 11.72
C MET A 327 6.44 -14.53 11.54
N HIS A 328 5.50 -15.38 11.16
CA HIS A 328 5.62 -16.83 11.08
C HIS A 328 5.79 -17.50 12.45
N ILE A 329 5.17 -16.92 13.48
CA ILE A 329 5.15 -17.49 14.84
C ILE A 329 3.97 -18.45 14.99
N ALA A 330 4.28 -19.73 15.32
CA ALA A 330 3.26 -20.75 15.53
C ALA A 330 2.26 -20.35 16.63
N GLU A 331 0.99 -20.72 16.47
CA GLU A 331 -0.05 -20.48 17.47
C GLU A 331 0.29 -21.14 18.81
N LEU A 332 0.78 -22.38 18.75
CA LEU A 332 1.14 -23.11 19.97
C LEU A 332 2.43 -22.56 20.61
N GLY A 333 2.29 -21.99 21.78
CA GLY A 333 3.40 -21.41 22.57
C GLY A 333 3.68 -19.96 22.26
N ARG A 334 2.88 -19.30 21.40
CA ARG A 334 2.96 -17.88 21.12
C ARG A 334 2.54 -17.04 22.33
N VAL A 335 3.28 -15.96 22.60
CA VAL A 335 2.96 -15.02 23.67
C VAL A 335 1.59 -14.38 23.46
N GLU A 336 0.85 -14.15 24.54
CA GLU A 336 -0.47 -13.51 24.48
C GLU A 336 -0.37 -11.97 24.36
N GLU A 337 -1.38 -11.35 23.75
CA GLU A 337 -1.55 -9.90 23.74
C GLU A 337 -1.69 -9.37 25.19
N GLY A 338 -1.17 -8.17 25.45
CA GLY A 338 -1.18 -7.52 26.75
C GLY A 338 0.00 -7.90 27.66
N VAL A 339 0.84 -8.86 27.26
CA VAL A 339 2.05 -9.23 28.00
C VAL A 339 3.15 -8.23 27.74
N HIS A 340 3.81 -7.73 28.79
CA HIS A 340 5.02 -6.94 28.68
C HIS A 340 6.24 -7.88 28.77
N LEU A 341 7.09 -7.85 27.74
CA LEU A 341 8.32 -8.63 27.68
C LEU A 341 9.56 -7.76 27.86
N GLN A 342 10.58 -8.33 28.47
CA GLN A 342 11.95 -7.80 28.43
C GLN A 342 12.71 -8.41 27.25
N ALA A 343 13.73 -7.72 26.77
CA ALA A 343 14.63 -8.26 25.74
C ALA A 343 15.16 -9.65 26.15
N GLY A 344 15.11 -10.62 25.25
CA GLY A 344 15.51 -12.00 25.49
C GLY A 344 14.40 -12.91 26.07
N GLU A 345 13.23 -12.40 26.42
CA GLU A 345 12.08 -13.23 26.81
C GLU A 345 11.38 -13.84 25.58
N ARG A 346 10.60 -14.90 25.79
CA ARG A 346 10.07 -15.75 24.71
C ARG A 346 8.87 -15.11 24.01
N ILE A 347 8.94 -15.03 22.69
CA ILE A 347 7.84 -14.64 21.78
C ILE A 347 7.03 -15.85 21.36
N GLY A 348 7.69 -16.91 20.89
CA GLY A 348 7.05 -18.13 20.36
C GLY A 348 8.03 -18.94 19.52
N HIS A 349 7.48 -19.85 18.74
CA HIS A 349 8.25 -20.77 17.90
C HIS A 349 8.12 -20.40 16.42
N PRO A 350 9.21 -20.39 15.64
CA PRO A 350 9.10 -20.19 14.19
C PRO A 350 8.28 -21.31 13.53
N SER A 351 7.54 -20.92 12.50
CA SER A 351 6.70 -21.82 11.68
C SER A 351 6.56 -21.28 10.25
N CYS A 352 5.47 -21.59 9.57
CA CYS A 352 5.03 -20.95 8.31
C CYS A 352 3.66 -20.28 8.46
N GLU A 353 3.16 -20.08 9.68
CA GLU A 353 1.87 -19.42 9.91
C GLU A 353 1.92 -17.93 9.53
N GLY A 354 0.77 -17.35 9.17
CA GLY A 354 0.58 -15.92 9.02
C GLY A 354 0.96 -15.34 7.66
N GLY A 355 1.15 -16.15 6.64
CA GLY A 355 1.38 -15.66 5.27
C GLY A 355 2.15 -16.63 4.39
N PRO A 356 2.39 -16.26 3.12
CA PRO A 356 3.16 -17.10 2.21
C PRO A 356 4.57 -17.36 2.76
N SER A 357 4.92 -18.63 2.86
CA SER A 357 6.24 -19.07 3.30
C SER A 357 6.62 -20.37 2.61
N ASN A 358 7.89 -20.57 2.27
CA ASN A 358 8.41 -21.80 1.68
C ASN A 358 9.18 -22.69 2.68
N GLY A 359 9.33 -22.23 3.91
CA GLY A 359 10.02 -22.95 4.97
C GLY A 359 9.93 -22.23 6.32
N THR A 360 10.15 -22.98 7.40
CA THR A 360 10.13 -22.45 8.76
C THR A 360 11.21 -21.42 8.98
N HIS A 361 10.83 -20.18 9.31
CA HIS A 361 11.72 -19.08 9.62
C HIS A 361 11.03 -18.03 10.51
N LEU A 362 11.80 -17.07 10.99
CA LEU A 362 11.31 -15.82 11.55
C LEU A 362 11.49 -14.72 10.51
N HIS A 363 10.41 -14.03 10.17
CA HIS A 363 10.42 -12.77 9.45
C HIS A 363 10.32 -11.64 10.48
N LEU A 364 11.31 -10.75 10.51
CA LEU A 364 11.45 -9.68 11.49
C LEU A 364 11.47 -8.32 10.81
N ALA A 365 10.49 -7.46 11.13
CA ALA A 365 10.42 -6.11 10.57
C ALA A 365 10.19 -5.05 11.66
N ARG A 366 10.44 -3.77 11.33
CA ARG A 366 10.28 -2.66 12.26
C ARG A 366 9.53 -1.49 11.64
N ARG A 367 8.78 -0.76 12.48
CA ARG A 367 8.08 0.48 12.12
C ARG A 367 8.41 1.58 13.11
N PHE A 368 8.28 2.83 12.66
CA PHE A 368 8.24 3.99 13.52
C PHE A 368 7.04 4.86 13.16
N ASN A 369 6.16 5.15 14.13
CA ASN A 369 4.91 5.88 13.92
C ASN A 369 4.05 5.32 12.76
N GLY A 370 4.01 3.98 12.60
CA GLY A 370 3.29 3.28 11.55
C GLY A 370 4.04 3.18 10.22
N GLU A 371 5.11 3.91 9.99
CA GLU A 371 5.92 3.85 8.78
C GLU A 371 6.93 2.69 8.85
N TRP A 372 6.96 1.84 7.82
CA TRP A 372 7.97 0.79 7.69
C TRP A 372 9.33 1.42 7.40
N ILE A 373 10.31 1.12 8.24
CA ILE A 373 11.66 1.68 8.13
C ILE A 373 12.53 0.71 7.34
N PRO A 374 13.01 1.09 6.13
CA PRO A 374 13.86 0.24 5.31
C PRO A 374 15.05 -0.32 6.08
N ALA A 375 15.40 -1.58 5.82
CA ALA A 375 16.46 -2.27 6.56
C ALA A 375 17.89 -1.90 6.11
N ASP A 376 18.04 -1.27 4.94
CA ASP A 376 19.32 -1.05 4.27
C ASP A 376 19.60 0.40 3.82
N GLN A 377 18.74 1.35 4.24
CA GLN A 377 18.87 2.76 3.85
C GLN A 377 19.43 3.61 5.01
N ASP A 378 19.10 4.90 5.05
CA ASP A 378 19.64 5.92 5.96
C ASP A 378 19.69 5.49 7.44
N LEU A 379 18.76 4.66 7.86
CA LEU A 379 18.73 4.03 9.19
C LEU A 379 18.75 2.50 9.06
N PRO A 380 19.91 1.86 8.82
CA PRO A 380 19.98 0.42 8.61
C PRO A 380 19.51 -0.38 9.83
N PHE A 381 18.84 -1.51 9.59
CA PHE A 381 18.38 -2.38 10.66
C PHE A 381 19.58 -2.96 11.40
N THR A 382 19.69 -2.67 12.69
CA THR A 382 20.79 -3.09 13.53
C THR A 382 20.32 -4.02 14.67
N LEU A 383 20.93 -5.20 14.80
CA LEU A 383 20.59 -6.25 15.76
C LEU A 383 21.86 -6.73 16.47
N SER A 384 22.01 -6.52 17.79
CA SER A 384 23.23 -6.84 18.54
C SER A 384 24.52 -6.34 17.89
N GLY A 385 24.47 -5.15 17.27
CA GLY A 385 25.60 -4.56 16.54
C GLY A 385 25.80 -5.09 15.10
N TRP A 386 25.04 -6.09 14.67
CA TRP A 386 24.99 -6.47 13.26
C TRP A 386 24.18 -5.45 12.46
N VAL A 387 24.80 -4.84 11.47
CA VAL A 387 24.22 -3.80 10.63
C VAL A 387 23.84 -4.40 9.27
N SER A 388 22.56 -4.23 8.88
CA SER A 388 22.03 -4.70 7.60
C SER A 388 22.48 -3.81 6.43
N ALA A 389 22.71 -4.43 5.29
CA ALA A 389 22.95 -3.74 4.02
C ALA A 389 22.35 -4.56 2.86
N GLY A 390 21.60 -3.89 2.00
CA GLY A 390 21.08 -4.45 0.75
C GLY A 390 22.06 -4.28 -0.40
N VAL A 391 21.74 -4.93 -1.52
CA VAL A 391 22.48 -4.81 -2.80
C VAL A 391 21.58 -4.32 -3.94
N GLY A 392 20.39 -3.80 -3.61
CA GLY A 392 19.39 -3.33 -4.58
C GLY A 392 18.59 -4.46 -5.22
N VAL A 393 18.65 -5.65 -4.66
CA VAL A 393 17.86 -6.84 -5.04
C VAL A 393 17.16 -7.35 -3.80
N GLU A 394 15.84 -7.50 -3.87
CA GLU A 394 15.03 -7.99 -2.76
C GLU A 394 15.48 -9.38 -2.30
N TYR A 395 15.50 -9.63 -0.99
CA TYR A 395 16.00 -10.82 -0.31
C TYR A 395 17.54 -10.97 -0.29
N ASP A 396 18.26 -10.29 -1.17
CA ASP A 396 19.72 -10.30 -1.16
C ASP A 396 20.27 -9.21 -0.23
N GLY A 397 21.37 -9.52 0.45
CA GLY A 397 21.99 -8.56 1.37
C GLY A 397 22.99 -9.18 2.30
N SER A 398 23.44 -8.40 3.27
CA SER A 398 24.43 -8.81 4.25
C SER A 398 24.16 -8.21 5.62
N LEU A 399 24.71 -8.85 6.64
CA LEU A 399 24.87 -8.32 7.98
C LEU A 399 26.35 -8.18 8.28
N SER A 400 26.78 -7.06 8.85
CA SER A 400 28.18 -6.80 9.19
C SER A 400 28.35 -6.36 10.65
N ARG A 401 29.38 -6.89 11.35
CA ARG A 401 29.75 -6.51 12.71
C ARG A 401 31.25 -6.75 12.93
N ASP A 402 31.98 -5.79 13.47
CA ASP A 402 33.41 -5.89 13.85
C ASP A 402 34.32 -6.45 12.73
N GLY A 403 34.03 -6.10 11.47
CA GLY A 403 34.78 -6.56 10.31
C GLY A 403 34.40 -7.96 9.78
N GLN A 404 33.44 -8.62 10.43
CA GLN A 404 32.80 -9.82 9.90
C GLN A 404 31.64 -9.41 8.97
N VAL A 405 31.41 -10.19 7.92
CA VAL A 405 30.27 -10.03 7.01
C VAL A 405 29.63 -11.38 6.76
N ILE A 406 28.32 -11.43 6.90
CA ILE A 406 27.47 -12.60 6.61
C ILE A 406 26.53 -12.23 5.50
N TYR A 407 26.46 -13.03 4.45
CA TYR A 407 25.55 -12.82 3.32
C TYR A 407 24.29 -13.66 3.48
N ALA A 408 23.16 -13.09 3.09
CA ALA A 408 21.89 -13.81 3.06
C ALA A 408 21.95 -14.99 2.08
N SER A 409 21.37 -16.12 2.45
CA SER A 409 21.24 -17.28 1.58
C SER A 409 20.01 -18.10 1.97
N GLY A 410 19.14 -18.38 0.99
CA GLY A 410 17.94 -19.21 1.19
C GLY A 410 18.24 -20.66 1.60
N PHE A 411 19.52 -21.04 1.68
CA PHE A 411 19.98 -22.35 2.14
C PHE A 411 20.89 -22.20 3.34
N PRO A 412 20.68 -22.99 4.42
CA PRO A 412 21.58 -23.03 5.58
C PRO A 412 22.98 -23.48 5.19
N THR A 413 23.99 -22.67 5.50
CA THR A 413 25.42 -22.96 5.35
C THR A 413 26.20 -22.37 6.52
N ASP A 414 27.45 -22.83 6.73
CA ASP A 414 28.29 -22.23 7.77
C ASP A 414 28.61 -20.75 7.49
N GLU A 415 28.49 -20.30 6.23
CA GLU A 415 28.81 -18.93 5.79
C GLU A 415 27.69 -17.93 6.10
N ASN A 416 26.42 -18.37 6.19
CA ASN A 416 25.28 -17.51 6.58
C ASN A 416 24.79 -17.75 8.02
N LYS A 417 25.56 -18.54 8.79
CA LYS A 417 25.26 -18.79 10.21
C LYS A 417 25.65 -17.60 11.06
N ILE A 418 24.71 -17.13 11.89
CA ILE A 418 24.87 -15.94 12.74
C ILE A 418 24.80 -16.32 14.22
N TYR A 419 25.64 -15.67 15.00
CA TYR A 419 25.72 -15.81 16.47
C TYR A 419 25.70 -14.45 17.12
N HIS A 420 25.31 -14.40 18.41
CA HIS A 420 25.42 -13.19 19.24
C HIS A 420 26.83 -12.67 19.35
#